data_91c657a801ad243ed87aebbf9f97f9f6
#
_entry.id   91c657a801ad243ed87aebbf9f97f9f6
#
_cell.length_a   1.000
_cell.length_b   1.000
_cell.length_c   1.000
_cell.angle_alpha   90.00
_cell.angle_beta   90.00
_cell.angle_gamma   90.00
#
_symmetry.space_group_name_H-M   'P 1'
#
loop_
_entity.id
_entity.type
_entity.pdbx_description
1 polymer ?
#
loop_
_entity_poly.entity_id
_entity_poly.type
_entity_poly.pdbx_seq_one_letter_code
_entity_poly.pdbx_strand_id
1 'polypeptide(L)'
;MQSLLEAVLSVGSDLDVEQVLQHIVEAGVVLADAEYGALGVVEDGQRLSRFLPVGISEPLAAKIGALPSGHGILGELIRHPEPLRLTDLAQHPSSYGFPQHHPPMRTFLGVPIRVRDEVFGNLYLTEKRGGAQFDADDEAMLSMLAVAAGVAIDNARLYHESRMRERWLEVLGEITRVLLAGADTKEVLDLIARRSGELADADCAAVFLPDPGTGGLRAVVVHGPDAGHLAGTVVPRKGSLVGLAARTGKPAVTADLGADARDRTTTGRSQVTGPAVAVPLLSEEQAAGSIRLSRVAGRPAFSAHDVTLLSGFAEQAALALELDRRRRQSEQLEALRERDRIARDLHDLAIQRLFATGMTLQSATRLIDRPEAAVRIGRAVDDLDETIKIIRSTIFDLRTAAQPREEAGLRRRALDVVAKAGEALGFAPSLRMDGPVDTDIPAETAEHVLAVLTEALSNTARHARAHRADVTLTVADEVVLTVTDDGVGLPCAPKDGSGLANMRGRAGLLGGGMTRERPEGGGTRIVWRVPLRAPGTGPVGQG
;
A
#
# COMPACT_ATOMS: atom_id res chain seq x y z
N MET A 1 -17.28 24.37 56.14
CA MET A 1 -16.33 23.23 56.03
C MET A 1 -16.99 21.98 55.48
N GLN A 2 -18.19 21.59 55.89
CA GLN A 2 -18.89 20.40 55.39
C GLN A 2 -19.28 20.53 53.92
N SER A 3 -19.79 21.69 53.49
CA SER A 3 -20.13 21.97 52.09
C SER A 3 -18.92 21.98 51.13
N LEU A 4 -17.75 22.41 51.61
CA LEU A 4 -16.51 22.36 50.85
C LEU A 4 -16.04 20.90 50.64
N LEU A 5 -16.13 20.07 51.70
CA LEU A 5 -15.79 18.65 51.60
C LEU A 5 -16.71 17.92 50.64
N GLU A 6 -18.01 18.20 50.68
CA GLU A 6 -18.98 17.63 49.75
C GLU A 6 -18.70 18.06 48.28
N ALA A 7 -18.38 19.34 48.09
CA ALA A 7 -17.98 19.86 46.76
C ALA A 7 -16.70 19.19 46.23
N VAL A 8 -15.67 19.07 47.06
CA VAL A 8 -14.40 18.40 46.71
C VAL A 8 -14.62 16.91 46.38
N LEU A 9 -15.46 16.22 47.15
CA LEU A 9 -15.77 14.81 46.90
C LEU A 9 -16.58 14.64 45.60
N SER A 10 -17.53 15.53 45.31
CA SER A 10 -18.30 15.53 44.07
C SER A 10 -17.40 15.73 42.85
N VAL A 11 -16.51 16.70 42.90
CA VAL A 11 -15.52 16.97 41.85
C VAL A 11 -14.58 15.77 41.62
N GLY A 12 -14.18 15.07 42.70
CA GLY A 12 -13.26 13.93 42.62
C GLY A 12 -13.90 12.60 42.17
N SER A 13 -15.25 12.51 42.06
CA SER A 13 -15.95 11.28 41.69
C SER A 13 -16.10 11.08 40.21
N ASP A 14 -16.02 12.14 39.40
CA ASP A 14 -16.16 12.09 37.98
C ASP A 14 -14.85 11.73 37.28
N LEU A 15 -14.97 10.87 36.27
CA LEU A 15 -13.84 10.40 35.46
C LEU A 15 -13.80 11.08 34.08
N ASP A 16 -14.79 11.90 33.78
CA ASP A 16 -14.85 12.72 32.57
C ASP A 16 -14.36 14.14 32.88
N VAL A 17 -13.30 14.57 32.18
CA VAL A 17 -12.68 15.87 32.36
C VAL A 17 -13.68 17.02 32.23
N GLU A 18 -14.59 16.94 31.27
CA GLU A 18 -15.56 18.01 30.98
C GLU A 18 -16.58 18.15 32.11
N GLN A 19 -17.05 17.05 32.67
CA GLN A 19 -17.94 17.03 33.82
C GLN A 19 -17.22 17.54 35.09
N VAL A 20 -15.97 17.12 35.27
CA VAL A 20 -15.12 17.64 36.38
C VAL A 20 -15.01 19.16 36.30
N LEU A 21 -14.68 19.71 35.13
CA LEU A 21 -14.55 21.17 34.94
C LEU A 21 -15.87 21.90 35.20
N GLN A 22 -16.99 21.37 34.75
CA GLN A 22 -18.30 21.96 34.99
C GLN A 22 -18.65 22.00 36.50
N HIS A 23 -18.47 20.86 37.18
CA HIS A 23 -18.75 20.75 38.62
C HIS A 23 -17.85 21.66 39.49
N ILE A 24 -16.59 21.90 39.07
CA ILE A 24 -15.69 22.83 39.73
C ILE A 24 -16.26 24.25 39.71
N VAL A 25 -16.74 24.73 38.56
CA VAL A 25 -17.30 26.06 38.45
C VAL A 25 -18.57 26.19 39.25
N GLU A 26 -19.47 25.23 39.16
CA GLU A 26 -20.73 25.19 39.93
C GLU A 26 -20.49 25.20 41.45
N ALA A 27 -19.54 24.39 41.91
CA ALA A 27 -19.14 24.36 43.30
C ALA A 27 -18.60 25.73 43.76
N GLY A 28 -17.73 26.35 42.94
CA GLY A 28 -17.20 27.68 43.23
C GLY A 28 -18.27 28.75 43.36
N VAL A 29 -19.22 28.77 42.45
CA VAL A 29 -20.37 29.71 42.45
C VAL A 29 -21.21 29.54 43.70
N VAL A 30 -21.54 28.30 44.08
CA VAL A 30 -22.34 28.02 45.29
C VAL A 30 -21.59 28.37 46.55
N LEU A 31 -20.34 27.96 46.70
CA LEU A 31 -19.56 28.14 47.90
C LEU A 31 -19.23 29.61 48.21
N ALA A 32 -18.95 30.42 47.18
CA ALA A 32 -18.65 31.83 47.34
C ALA A 32 -19.88 32.75 47.25
N ASP A 33 -21.08 32.16 47.10
CA ASP A 33 -22.34 32.89 46.90
C ASP A 33 -22.22 33.91 45.74
N ALA A 34 -21.61 33.48 44.64
CA ALA A 34 -21.44 34.29 43.43
C ALA A 34 -22.66 34.17 42.52
N GLU A 35 -22.90 35.16 41.67
CA GLU A 35 -23.94 35.09 40.64
C GLU A 35 -23.47 34.37 39.39
N TYR A 36 -22.21 34.61 39.00
CA TYR A 36 -21.61 34.01 37.82
C TYR A 36 -20.25 33.37 38.13
N GLY A 37 -19.96 32.30 37.43
CA GLY A 37 -18.64 31.67 37.46
C GLY A 37 -18.19 31.27 36.09
N ALA A 38 -16.91 31.12 35.89
CA ALA A 38 -16.37 30.55 34.68
C ALA A 38 -15.03 29.87 34.91
N LEU A 39 -14.70 28.87 34.10
CA LEU A 39 -13.39 28.25 34.02
C LEU A 39 -12.81 28.46 32.62
N GLY A 40 -11.63 29.06 32.57
CA GLY A 40 -10.87 29.19 31.34
C GLY A 40 -9.72 28.20 31.31
N VAL A 41 -9.68 27.31 30.30
CA VAL A 41 -8.57 26.38 30.08
C VAL A 41 -7.50 27.09 29.26
N VAL A 42 -6.25 27.04 29.72
CA VAL A 42 -5.10 27.68 29.07
C VAL A 42 -4.42 26.69 28.14
N GLU A 43 -4.13 27.13 26.93
CA GLU A 43 -3.35 26.40 25.93
C GLU A 43 -2.06 27.16 25.65
N ASP A 44 -0.93 26.43 25.55
CA ASP A 44 0.41 26.98 25.30
C ASP A 44 0.83 28.10 26.28
N GLY A 45 0.24 28.15 27.49
CA GLY A 45 0.55 29.13 28.49
C GLY A 45 0.18 30.59 28.16
N GLN A 46 -0.53 30.86 27.06
CA GLN A 46 -0.78 32.24 26.58
C GLN A 46 -2.23 32.54 26.18
N ARG A 47 -3.03 31.55 25.83
CA ARG A 47 -4.39 31.77 25.31
C ARG A 47 -5.39 30.84 25.98
N LEU A 48 -6.65 31.29 26.04
CA LEU A 48 -7.75 30.45 26.42
C LEU A 48 -8.17 29.60 25.24
N SER A 49 -8.12 28.28 25.39
CA SER A 49 -8.62 27.33 24.39
C SER A 49 -10.09 26.98 24.60
N ARG A 50 -10.54 26.99 25.86
CA ARG A 50 -11.93 26.70 26.24
C ARG A 50 -12.36 27.64 27.37
N PHE A 51 -13.66 27.97 27.37
CA PHE A 51 -14.27 28.80 28.38
C PHE A 51 -15.65 28.21 28.75
N LEU A 52 -15.81 27.84 30.01
CA LEU A 52 -17.00 27.18 30.54
C LEU A 52 -17.71 28.14 31.50
N PRO A 53 -18.74 28.87 31.06
CA PRO A 53 -19.49 29.79 31.94
C PRO A 53 -20.59 29.07 32.70
N VAL A 54 -20.86 29.53 33.93
CA VAL A 54 -21.99 29.13 34.79
C VAL A 54 -22.72 30.40 35.22
N GLY A 55 -24.05 30.34 35.30
CA GLY A 55 -24.92 31.48 35.60
C GLY A 55 -25.40 32.27 34.37
N ILE A 56 -24.84 32.03 33.19
CA ILE A 56 -25.26 32.65 31.94
C ILE A 56 -26.13 31.67 31.15
N SER A 57 -27.35 32.06 30.81
CA SER A 57 -28.24 31.20 30.00
C SER A 57 -27.78 31.08 28.54
N GLU A 58 -28.04 29.95 27.91
CA GLU A 58 -27.71 29.73 26.47
C GLU A 58 -28.21 30.86 25.53
N PRO A 59 -29.47 31.36 25.66
CA PRO A 59 -29.92 32.46 24.83
C PRO A 59 -29.15 33.76 25.04
N LEU A 60 -28.62 33.98 26.26
CA LEU A 60 -27.79 35.15 26.57
C LEU A 60 -26.37 34.96 26.03
N ALA A 61 -25.79 33.79 26.20
CA ALA A 61 -24.48 33.47 25.63
C ALA A 61 -24.46 33.63 24.10
N ALA A 62 -25.50 33.20 23.40
CA ALA A 62 -25.64 33.38 21.96
C ALA A 62 -25.72 34.86 21.53
N LYS A 63 -26.27 35.75 22.38
CA LYS A 63 -26.31 37.20 22.14
C LYS A 63 -24.98 37.91 22.42
N ILE A 64 -24.23 37.43 23.41
CA ILE A 64 -22.89 37.96 23.75
C ILE A 64 -21.91 37.65 22.61
N GLY A 65 -22.04 36.49 21.96
CA GLY A 65 -21.22 36.14 20.79
C GLY A 65 -19.93 35.41 21.16
N ALA A 66 -18.80 35.87 20.60
CA ALA A 66 -17.53 35.14 20.73
C ALA A 66 -17.06 35.00 22.18
N LEU A 67 -16.58 33.82 22.55
CA LEU A 67 -15.99 33.53 23.85
C LEU A 67 -14.70 34.35 24.08
N PRO A 68 -14.33 34.62 25.35
CA PRO A 68 -13.11 35.34 25.70
C PRO A 68 -11.87 34.61 25.16
N SER A 69 -10.93 35.38 24.60
CA SER A 69 -9.67 34.84 24.04
C SER A 69 -8.47 34.97 24.99
N GLY A 70 -8.68 35.35 26.25
CA GLY A 70 -7.60 35.51 27.22
C GLY A 70 -6.94 36.90 27.24
N HIS A 71 -7.66 37.93 26.79
CA HIS A 71 -7.24 39.31 26.92
C HIS A 71 -7.83 39.96 28.19
N GLY A 72 -7.30 41.14 28.58
CA GLY A 72 -7.81 41.85 29.74
C GLY A 72 -7.44 41.18 31.08
N ILE A 73 -8.38 41.19 32.02
CA ILE A 73 -8.21 40.62 33.37
C ILE A 73 -8.01 39.11 33.30
N LEU A 74 -8.67 38.42 32.38
CA LEU A 74 -8.47 36.97 32.17
C LEU A 74 -7.04 36.68 31.72
N GLY A 75 -6.44 37.54 30.88
CA GLY A 75 -5.04 37.43 30.46
C GLY A 75 -4.06 37.79 31.55
N GLU A 76 -4.46 38.61 32.53
CA GLU A 76 -3.61 38.93 33.71
C GLU A 76 -3.33 37.68 34.54
N LEU A 77 -4.36 36.87 34.80
CA LEU A 77 -4.23 35.60 35.52
C LEU A 77 -3.47 34.51 34.74
N ILE A 78 -3.40 34.63 33.45
CA ILE A 78 -2.56 33.75 32.62
C ILE A 78 -1.08 34.14 32.76
N ARG A 79 -0.77 35.45 32.75
CA ARG A 79 0.60 35.97 32.84
C ARG A 79 1.16 35.92 34.25
N HIS A 80 0.29 36.22 35.22
CA HIS A 80 0.61 36.24 36.67
C HIS A 80 -0.37 35.29 37.38
N PRO A 81 -0.06 34.00 37.45
CA PRO A 81 -0.98 32.97 37.98
C PRO A 81 -1.01 32.98 39.51
N GLU A 82 -1.51 34.08 40.05
CA GLU A 82 -1.73 34.31 41.49
C GLU A 82 -3.20 34.68 41.71
N PRO A 83 -3.77 34.41 42.90
CA PRO A 83 -5.11 34.84 43.23
C PRO A 83 -5.29 36.34 43.01
N LEU A 84 -6.37 36.74 42.35
CA LEU A 84 -6.70 38.14 42.06
C LEU A 84 -8.12 38.44 42.54
N ARG A 85 -8.23 39.39 43.46
CA ARG A 85 -9.50 39.84 44.00
C ARG A 85 -9.69 41.34 43.72
N LEU A 86 -10.81 41.68 43.06
CA LEU A 86 -11.11 43.05 42.69
C LEU A 86 -12.49 43.44 43.22
N THR A 87 -12.56 44.64 43.78
CA THR A 87 -13.81 45.26 44.23
C THR A 87 -14.62 45.86 43.10
N ASP A 88 -13.92 46.27 42.03
CA ASP A 88 -14.50 46.81 40.81
C ASP A 88 -13.60 46.49 39.62
N LEU A 89 -14.09 45.60 38.76
CA LEU A 89 -13.42 45.19 37.51
C LEU A 89 -13.10 46.34 36.57
N ALA A 90 -13.97 47.37 36.53
CA ALA A 90 -13.83 48.49 35.61
C ALA A 90 -12.64 49.39 35.99
N GLN A 91 -12.17 49.37 37.24
CA GLN A 91 -11.05 50.17 37.71
C GLN A 91 -9.68 49.53 37.52
N HIS A 92 -9.63 48.23 37.12
CA HIS A 92 -8.35 47.56 36.91
C HIS A 92 -7.67 48.02 35.60
N PRO A 93 -6.36 48.31 35.59
CA PRO A 93 -5.64 48.79 34.41
C PRO A 93 -5.74 47.89 33.18
N SER A 94 -5.83 46.60 33.41
CA SER A 94 -5.99 45.60 32.33
C SER A 94 -7.46 45.35 31.91
N SER A 95 -8.42 46.15 32.40
CA SER A 95 -9.82 46.00 32.01
C SER A 95 -10.08 46.61 30.64
N TYR A 96 -10.62 45.83 29.73
CA TYR A 96 -11.05 46.31 28.38
C TYR A 96 -12.57 46.50 28.29
N GLY A 97 -13.31 46.34 29.41
CA GLY A 97 -14.77 46.38 29.40
C GLY A 97 -15.39 45.06 28.93
N PHE A 98 -16.70 45.06 28.77
CA PHE A 98 -17.48 43.89 28.38
C PHE A 98 -18.06 44.04 26.94
N PRO A 99 -18.25 42.95 26.25
CA PRO A 99 -18.95 42.98 24.97
C PRO A 99 -20.41 43.39 25.11
N GLN A 100 -21.03 43.72 23.99
CA GLN A 100 -22.43 44.11 23.98
C GLN A 100 -23.33 42.96 24.50
N HIS A 101 -24.35 43.29 25.28
CA HIS A 101 -25.25 42.36 25.95
C HIS A 101 -24.67 41.52 27.08
N HIS A 102 -23.40 41.72 27.43
CA HIS A 102 -22.83 41.07 28.61
C HIS A 102 -23.45 41.65 29.89
N PRO A 103 -23.81 40.80 30.90
CA PRO A 103 -24.29 41.31 32.17
C PRO A 103 -23.20 42.21 32.83
N PRO A 104 -23.60 43.29 33.54
CA PRO A 104 -22.63 44.11 34.25
C PRO A 104 -22.00 43.29 35.37
N MET A 105 -20.67 43.31 35.47
CA MET A 105 -19.92 42.60 36.49
C MET A 105 -18.97 43.59 37.15
N ARG A 106 -19.00 43.66 38.47
CA ARG A 106 -18.22 44.59 39.27
C ARG A 106 -17.22 43.88 40.16
N THR A 107 -17.67 42.98 41.03
CA THR A 107 -16.79 42.23 41.90
C THR A 107 -16.21 41.00 41.21
N PHE A 108 -14.96 40.72 41.47
CA PHE A 108 -14.23 39.64 40.81
C PHE A 108 -13.31 38.92 41.80
N LEU A 109 -13.28 37.60 41.67
CA LEU A 109 -12.31 36.73 42.30
C LEU A 109 -11.84 35.70 41.31
N GLY A 110 -10.54 35.66 41.03
CA GLY A 110 -9.93 34.69 40.10
C GLY A 110 -8.79 33.93 40.78
N VAL A 111 -8.73 32.64 40.57
CA VAL A 111 -7.64 31.80 41.10
C VAL A 111 -7.12 30.85 40.02
N PRO A 112 -5.81 30.60 39.98
CA PRO A 112 -5.25 29.62 39.05
C PRO A 112 -5.53 28.19 39.50
N ILE A 113 -5.86 27.33 38.54
CA ILE A 113 -5.90 25.88 38.72
C ILE A 113 -4.59 25.31 38.20
N ARG A 114 -3.83 24.67 39.05
CA ARG A 114 -2.55 24.05 38.72
C ARG A 114 -2.70 22.52 38.68
N VAL A 115 -2.18 21.93 37.62
CA VAL A 115 -2.01 20.49 37.51
C VAL A 115 -0.51 20.25 37.58
N ARG A 116 -0.03 19.63 38.67
CA ARG A 116 1.40 19.54 38.97
C ARG A 116 2.04 20.94 39.02
N ASP A 117 3.02 21.23 38.19
CA ASP A 117 3.74 22.51 38.13
C ASP A 117 3.24 23.47 37.04
N GLU A 118 2.25 23.06 36.25
CA GLU A 118 1.72 23.83 35.13
C GLU A 118 0.36 24.44 35.46
N VAL A 119 0.10 25.63 34.92
CA VAL A 119 -1.21 26.28 35.02
C VAL A 119 -2.10 25.66 33.94
N PHE A 120 -3.05 24.84 34.37
CA PHE A 120 -4.06 24.22 33.51
C PHE A 120 -5.12 25.23 33.04
N GLY A 121 -5.48 26.14 33.94
CA GLY A 121 -6.52 27.11 33.70
C GLY A 121 -6.75 28.02 34.88
N ASN A 122 -7.81 28.83 34.80
CA ASN A 122 -8.17 29.74 35.85
C ASN A 122 -9.67 29.64 36.13
N LEU A 123 -10.03 29.65 37.42
CA LEU A 123 -11.40 29.71 37.92
C LEU A 123 -11.74 31.13 38.26
N TYR A 124 -12.84 31.65 37.73
CA TYR A 124 -13.31 33.02 37.91
C TYR A 124 -14.69 33.03 38.51
N LEU A 125 -14.90 33.93 39.50
CA LEU A 125 -16.20 34.22 40.07
C LEU A 125 -16.46 35.72 39.96
N THR A 126 -17.71 36.07 39.65
CA THR A 126 -18.10 37.48 39.59
C THR A 126 -19.46 37.72 40.25
N GLU A 127 -19.70 38.93 40.69
CA GLU A 127 -20.93 39.39 41.33
C GLU A 127 -21.28 38.56 42.59
N LYS A 128 -20.63 38.86 43.72
CA LYS A 128 -21.04 38.31 44.98
C LYS A 128 -22.45 38.77 45.32
N ARG A 129 -23.34 37.84 45.60
CA ARG A 129 -24.77 38.15 45.86
C ARG A 129 -24.95 39.09 47.02
N GLY A 130 -26.07 39.82 47.00
CA GLY A 130 -26.38 40.80 48.06
C GLY A 130 -25.56 42.07 48.00
N GLY A 131 -24.81 42.32 46.90
CA GLY A 131 -23.96 43.51 46.73
C GLY A 131 -22.70 43.51 47.59
N ALA A 132 -22.33 42.38 48.18
CA ALA A 132 -21.12 42.18 48.96
C ALA A 132 -19.87 42.12 48.06
N GLN A 133 -18.70 42.24 48.67
CA GLN A 133 -17.41 42.05 48.02
C GLN A 133 -16.83 40.69 48.41
N PHE A 134 -16.08 40.05 47.55
CA PHE A 134 -15.30 38.88 47.89
C PHE A 134 -14.24 39.24 48.95
N ASP A 135 -14.12 38.46 49.99
CA ASP A 135 -13.16 38.66 51.08
C ASP A 135 -12.00 37.64 51.04
N ALA A 136 -11.15 37.68 52.08
CA ALA A 136 -10.00 36.78 52.16
C ALA A 136 -10.40 35.32 52.43
N ASP A 137 -11.55 35.10 53.07
CA ASP A 137 -12.05 33.74 53.32
C ASP A 137 -12.60 33.12 52.04
N ASP A 138 -13.27 33.92 51.15
CA ASP A 138 -13.69 33.51 49.81
C ASP A 138 -12.49 33.11 48.95
N GLU A 139 -11.42 33.93 48.98
CA GLU A 139 -10.17 33.68 48.25
C GLU A 139 -9.48 32.40 48.72
N ALA A 140 -9.36 32.20 50.03
CA ALA A 140 -8.76 31.02 50.61
C ALA A 140 -9.58 29.75 50.26
N MET A 141 -10.90 29.85 50.33
CA MET A 141 -11.81 28.76 50.00
C MET A 141 -11.74 28.40 48.51
N LEU A 142 -11.79 29.41 47.62
CA LEU A 142 -11.70 29.17 46.16
C LEU A 142 -10.33 28.61 45.76
N SER A 143 -9.25 29.05 46.42
CA SER A 143 -7.91 28.52 46.24
C SER A 143 -7.80 27.05 46.65
N MET A 144 -8.42 26.65 47.77
CA MET A 144 -8.50 25.24 48.17
C MET A 144 -9.29 24.40 47.16
N LEU A 145 -10.40 24.93 46.64
CA LEU A 145 -11.16 24.27 45.59
C LEU A 145 -10.33 24.12 44.30
N ALA A 146 -9.56 25.15 43.91
CA ALA A 146 -8.67 25.10 42.76
C ALA A 146 -7.56 24.03 42.89
N VAL A 147 -7.01 23.82 44.07
CA VAL A 147 -6.05 22.74 44.34
C VAL A 147 -6.72 21.37 44.19
N ALA A 148 -7.91 21.18 44.79
CA ALA A 148 -8.66 19.94 44.65
C ALA A 148 -9.05 19.68 43.19
N ALA A 149 -9.44 20.73 42.46
CA ALA A 149 -9.72 20.70 41.02
C ALA A 149 -8.51 20.21 40.19
N GLY A 150 -7.32 20.73 40.49
CA GLY A 150 -6.09 20.30 39.81
C GLY A 150 -5.82 18.81 39.96
N VAL A 151 -6.04 18.27 41.19
CA VAL A 151 -5.91 16.81 41.43
C VAL A 151 -6.97 16.01 40.68
N ALA A 152 -8.22 16.47 40.68
CA ALA A 152 -9.30 15.78 39.98
C ALA A 152 -9.10 15.77 38.47
N ILE A 153 -8.65 16.87 37.88
CA ILE A 153 -8.32 16.99 36.47
C ILE A 153 -7.16 16.05 36.09
N ASP A 154 -6.09 16.01 36.91
CA ASP A 154 -4.95 15.10 36.65
C ASP A 154 -5.40 13.62 36.70
N ASN A 155 -6.22 13.27 37.71
CA ASN A 155 -6.78 11.93 37.83
C ASN A 155 -7.68 11.54 36.64
N ALA A 156 -8.59 12.41 36.23
CA ALA A 156 -9.47 12.17 35.07
C ALA A 156 -8.67 12.02 33.79
N ARG A 157 -7.63 12.84 33.58
CA ARG A 157 -6.72 12.75 32.44
C ARG A 157 -5.94 11.43 32.44
N LEU A 158 -5.34 11.06 33.57
CA LEU A 158 -4.60 9.81 33.71
C LEU A 158 -5.51 8.59 33.51
N TYR A 159 -6.73 8.63 34.00
CA TYR A 159 -7.72 7.60 33.81
C TYR A 159 -8.08 7.47 32.32
N HIS A 160 -8.33 8.59 31.63
CA HIS A 160 -8.62 8.60 30.21
C HIS A 160 -7.45 8.05 29.38
N GLU A 161 -6.22 8.48 29.67
CA GLU A 161 -5.01 7.97 29.02
C GLU A 161 -4.83 6.46 29.25
N SER A 162 -5.09 5.98 30.47
CA SER A 162 -5.02 4.54 30.79
C SER A 162 -6.06 3.73 30.03
N ARG A 163 -7.30 4.21 29.98
CA ARG A 163 -8.39 3.56 29.22
C ARG A 163 -8.12 3.52 27.73
N MET A 164 -7.57 4.59 27.16
CA MET A 164 -7.19 4.61 25.75
C MET A 164 -6.07 3.61 25.45
N ARG A 165 -5.08 3.52 26.35
CA ARG A 165 -3.99 2.53 26.23
C ARG A 165 -4.51 1.10 26.34
N GLU A 166 -5.44 0.82 27.26
CA GLU A 166 -6.07 -0.49 27.42
C GLU A 166 -6.81 -0.91 26.13
N ARG A 167 -7.66 -0.05 25.60
CA ARG A 167 -8.37 -0.28 24.32
C ARG A 167 -7.41 -0.52 23.16
N TRP A 168 -6.33 0.25 23.11
CA TRP A 168 -5.31 0.08 22.08
C TRP A 168 -4.63 -1.28 22.16
N LEU A 169 -4.27 -1.75 23.37
CA LEU A 169 -3.69 -3.07 23.57
C LEU A 169 -4.67 -4.21 23.23
N GLU A 170 -5.94 -4.06 23.55
CA GLU A 170 -6.99 -5.03 23.16
C GLU A 170 -7.07 -5.17 21.64
N VAL A 171 -7.11 -4.05 20.92
CA VAL A 171 -7.16 -4.05 19.44
C VAL A 171 -5.89 -4.63 18.82
N LEU A 172 -4.71 -4.30 19.36
CA LEU A 172 -3.46 -4.93 18.93
C LEU A 172 -3.48 -6.44 19.14
N GLY A 173 -4.00 -6.91 20.28
CA GLY A 173 -4.17 -8.34 20.56
C GLY A 173 -5.16 -9.01 19.60
N GLU A 174 -6.24 -8.33 19.23
CA GLU A 174 -7.19 -8.83 18.22
C GLU A 174 -6.51 -8.98 16.85
N ILE A 175 -5.82 -7.94 16.37
CA ILE A 175 -5.09 -7.94 15.09
C ILE A 175 -4.04 -9.05 15.06
N THR A 176 -3.23 -9.15 16.12
CA THR A 176 -2.18 -10.17 16.23
C THR A 176 -2.77 -11.59 16.17
N ARG A 177 -3.89 -11.82 16.85
CA ARG A 177 -4.58 -13.12 16.85
C ARG A 177 -5.10 -13.49 15.45
N VAL A 178 -5.73 -12.56 14.75
CA VAL A 178 -6.25 -12.76 13.39
C VAL A 178 -5.09 -13.05 12.43
N LEU A 179 -3.99 -12.31 12.56
CA LEU A 179 -2.78 -12.48 11.76
C LEU A 179 -2.12 -13.86 11.99
N LEU A 180 -1.98 -14.29 13.24
CA LEU A 180 -1.40 -15.61 13.58
C LEU A 180 -2.33 -16.77 13.23
N ALA A 181 -3.64 -16.56 13.16
CA ALA A 181 -4.61 -17.55 12.69
C ALA A 181 -4.52 -17.79 11.17
N GLY A 182 -3.71 -17.02 10.45
CA GLY A 182 -3.51 -17.17 9.00
C GLY A 182 -4.66 -16.60 8.17
N ALA A 183 -5.37 -15.60 8.70
CA ALA A 183 -6.39 -14.86 7.96
C ALA A 183 -5.82 -14.23 6.69
N ASP A 184 -6.69 -13.97 5.70
CA ASP A 184 -6.28 -13.27 4.48
C ASP A 184 -5.82 -11.84 4.82
N THR A 185 -4.77 -11.40 4.14
CA THR A 185 -4.19 -10.06 4.33
C THR A 185 -5.24 -8.95 4.22
N LYS A 186 -6.22 -9.11 3.32
CA LYS A 186 -7.30 -8.15 3.16
C LYS A 186 -8.17 -8.06 4.41
N GLU A 187 -8.47 -9.17 5.07
CA GLU A 187 -9.24 -9.20 6.32
C GLU A 187 -8.49 -8.49 7.46
N VAL A 188 -7.16 -8.69 7.54
CA VAL A 188 -6.32 -8.01 8.54
C VAL A 188 -6.30 -6.51 8.29
N LEU A 189 -6.12 -6.07 7.04
CA LEU A 189 -6.13 -4.65 6.68
C LEU A 189 -7.50 -4.00 6.89
N ASP A 190 -8.59 -4.74 6.66
CA ASP A 190 -9.95 -4.31 6.94
C ASP A 190 -10.16 -4.07 8.44
N LEU A 191 -9.74 -5.02 9.27
CA LEU A 191 -9.79 -4.90 10.72
C LEU A 191 -8.98 -3.68 11.21
N ILE A 192 -7.75 -3.51 10.71
CA ILE A 192 -6.88 -2.39 11.06
C ILE A 192 -7.53 -1.05 10.68
N ALA A 193 -8.04 -0.91 9.47
CA ALA A 193 -8.67 0.32 9.00
C ALA A 193 -9.89 0.68 9.87
N ARG A 194 -10.76 -0.28 10.15
CA ARG A 194 -11.94 -0.09 10.98
C ARG A 194 -11.58 0.32 12.41
N ARG A 195 -10.68 -0.44 13.07
CA ARG A 195 -10.30 -0.18 14.46
C ARG A 195 -9.54 1.12 14.63
N SER A 196 -8.65 1.46 13.70
CA SER A 196 -7.96 2.75 13.72
C SER A 196 -8.92 3.93 13.54
N GLY A 197 -9.94 3.77 12.67
CA GLY A 197 -11.01 4.76 12.50
C GLY A 197 -11.85 4.94 13.75
N GLU A 198 -12.28 3.84 14.39
CA GLU A 198 -13.06 3.86 15.64
C GLU A 198 -12.28 4.52 16.80
N LEU A 199 -11.00 4.15 17.00
CA LEU A 199 -10.18 4.69 18.09
C LEU A 199 -9.81 6.16 17.91
N ALA A 200 -9.56 6.58 16.67
CA ALA A 200 -9.22 7.97 16.36
C ALA A 200 -10.47 8.83 16.06
N ASP A 201 -11.68 8.32 16.27
CA ASP A 201 -12.94 9.01 15.99
C ASP A 201 -12.92 9.66 14.59
N ALA A 202 -12.55 8.88 13.58
CA ALA A 202 -12.49 9.31 12.18
C ALA A 202 -13.77 8.90 11.44
N ASP A 203 -14.22 9.74 10.51
CA ASP A 203 -15.40 9.46 9.70
C ASP A 203 -15.09 8.53 8.52
N CYS A 204 -13.82 8.54 8.05
CA CYS A 204 -13.35 7.65 6.99
C CYS A 204 -11.96 7.12 7.29
N ALA A 205 -11.77 5.82 7.05
CA ALA A 205 -10.49 5.12 7.15
C ALA A 205 -10.20 4.36 5.86
N ALA A 206 -8.99 4.49 5.31
CA ALA A 206 -8.64 3.84 4.05
C ALA A 206 -7.18 3.37 4.04
N VAL A 207 -6.96 2.16 3.48
CA VAL A 207 -5.64 1.58 3.25
C VAL A 207 -5.33 1.61 1.76
N PHE A 208 -4.15 2.13 1.44
CA PHE A 208 -3.65 2.28 0.07
C PHE A 208 -2.39 1.43 -0.12
N LEU A 209 -2.38 0.58 -1.14
CA LEU A 209 -1.23 -0.24 -1.52
C LEU A 209 -0.73 0.13 -2.91
N PRO A 210 0.55 -0.13 -3.24
CA PRO A 210 1.11 0.10 -4.57
C PRO A 210 0.31 -0.61 -5.65
N ASP A 211 -0.02 0.10 -6.72
CA ASP A 211 -0.66 -0.45 -7.91
C ASP A 211 0.39 -0.73 -8.99
N PRO A 212 0.64 -2.01 -9.35
CA PRO A 212 1.68 -2.37 -10.32
C PRO A 212 1.45 -1.78 -11.71
N GLY A 213 0.18 -1.61 -12.12
CA GLY A 213 -0.17 -1.17 -13.46
C GLY A 213 0.05 0.32 -13.72
N THR A 214 -0.08 1.16 -12.67
CA THR A 214 -0.04 2.62 -12.84
C THR A 214 1.12 3.27 -12.08
N GLY A 215 1.79 2.53 -11.18
CA GLY A 215 2.80 3.07 -10.27
C GLY A 215 2.22 3.99 -9.18
N GLY A 216 0.89 4.12 -9.09
CA GLY A 216 0.15 4.84 -8.06
C GLY A 216 -0.08 4.04 -6.79
N LEU A 217 -1.04 4.47 -5.99
CA LEU A 217 -1.52 3.78 -4.78
C LEU A 217 -3.00 3.48 -4.94
N ARG A 218 -3.39 2.20 -4.85
CA ARG A 218 -4.78 1.75 -4.93
C ARG A 218 -5.41 1.67 -3.54
N ALA A 219 -6.60 2.24 -3.38
CA ALA A 219 -7.41 2.07 -2.18
C ALA A 219 -7.98 0.64 -2.12
N VAL A 220 -7.38 -0.22 -1.29
CA VAL A 220 -7.75 -1.65 -1.17
C VAL A 220 -8.81 -1.89 -0.11
N VAL A 221 -8.84 -1.05 0.92
CA VAL A 221 -9.83 -1.06 2.00
C VAL A 221 -10.28 0.36 2.24
N VAL A 222 -11.59 0.56 2.39
CA VAL A 222 -12.18 1.87 2.72
C VAL A 222 -13.40 1.67 3.60
N HIS A 223 -13.43 2.36 4.73
CA HIS A 223 -14.58 2.45 5.63
C HIS A 223 -15.07 3.89 5.71
N GLY A 224 -16.38 4.06 5.86
CA GLY A 224 -17.01 5.37 6.01
C GLY A 224 -17.76 5.84 4.76
N PRO A 225 -18.26 7.10 4.75
CA PRO A 225 -19.14 7.65 3.71
C PRO A 225 -18.54 7.62 2.30
N ASP A 226 -17.23 7.72 2.19
CA ASP A 226 -16.52 7.74 0.90
C ASP A 226 -16.23 6.33 0.33
N ALA A 227 -16.63 5.24 1.00
CA ALA A 227 -16.32 3.87 0.59
C ALA A 227 -16.75 3.58 -0.86
N GLY A 228 -17.96 4.02 -1.26
CA GLY A 228 -18.48 3.80 -2.60
C GLY A 228 -17.72 4.52 -3.74
N HIS A 229 -16.98 5.58 -3.41
CA HIS A 229 -16.26 6.38 -4.40
C HIS A 229 -14.75 6.12 -4.40
N LEU A 230 -14.20 5.81 -3.23
CA LEU A 230 -12.75 5.68 -3.05
C LEU A 230 -12.26 4.24 -3.25
N ALA A 231 -13.08 3.24 -2.91
CA ALA A 231 -12.69 1.83 -3.01
C ALA A 231 -12.27 1.46 -4.45
N GLY A 232 -11.09 0.85 -4.58
CA GLY A 232 -10.52 0.44 -5.86
C GLY A 232 -9.91 1.57 -6.69
N THR A 233 -10.09 2.85 -6.32
CA THR A 233 -9.48 3.97 -7.05
C THR A 233 -7.97 3.99 -6.87
N VAL A 234 -7.27 4.50 -7.87
CA VAL A 234 -5.82 4.68 -7.82
C VAL A 234 -5.50 6.16 -7.70
N VAL A 235 -4.74 6.51 -6.68
CA VAL A 235 -4.27 7.89 -6.46
C VAL A 235 -2.78 8.00 -6.81
N PRO A 236 -2.32 9.11 -7.37
CA PRO A 236 -0.92 9.29 -7.73
C PRO A 236 -0.04 9.41 -6.48
N ARG A 237 1.20 8.93 -6.56
CA ARG A 237 2.19 9.12 -5.48
C ARG A 237 2.60 10.59 -5.30
N LYS A 238 2.54 11.40 -6.36
CA LYS A 238 2.77 12.85 -6.30
C LYS A 238 1.42 13.56 -6.36
N GLY A 239 1.17 14.49 -5.44
CA GLY A 239 -0.08 15.24 -5.39
C GLY A 239 -1.22 14.49 -4.68
N SER A 240 -0.88 13.62 -3.73
CA SER A 240 -1.81 13.06 -2.74
C SER A 240 -1.15 12.98 -1.37
N LEU A 241 -1.94 13.15 -0.30
CA LEU A 241 -1.47 13.08 1.07
C LEU A 241 -0.90 11.70 1.40
N VAL A 242 -1.58 10.63 0.96
CA VAL A 242 -1.11 9.25 1.12
C VAL A 242 0.18 8.97 0.33
N GLY A 243 0.30 9.54 -0.87
CA GLY A 243 1.51 9.45 -1.67
C GLY A 243 2.67 10.24 -1.07
N LEU A 244 2.40 11.36 -0.37
CA LEU A 244 3.40 12.10 0.37
C LEU A 244 3.94 11.24 1.53
N ALA A 245 3.07 10.68 2.37
CA ALA A 245 3.45 9.80 3.46
C ALA A 245 4.29 8.60 2.96
N ALA A 246 3.82 7.92 1.91
CA ALA A 246 4.53 6.77 1.31
C ALA A 246 5.92 7.13 0.76
N ARG A 247 6.11 8.34 0.19
CA ARG A 247 7.41 8.76 -0.35
C ARG A 247 8.40 9.22 0.70
N THR A 248 7.89 9.91 1.73
CA THR A 248 8.76 10.53 2.75
C THR A 248 9.07 9.56 3.89
N GLY A 249 8.30 8.45 4.02
CA GLY A 249 8.38 7.56 5.17
C GLY A 249 7.94 8.24 6.49
N LYS A 250 7.21 9.37 6.40
CA LYS A 250 6.78 10.16 7.57
C LYS A 250 5.28 10.42 7.52
N PRO A 251 4.62 10.54 8.67
CA PRO A 251 3.23 10.97 8.74
C PRO A 251 3.02 12.32 8.04
N ALA A 252 1.88 12.46 7.37
CA ALA A 252 1.44 13.69 6.74
C ALA A 252 0.06 14.06 7.32
N VAL A 253 -0.05 15.27 7.86
CA VAL A 253 -1.27 15.78 8.51
C VAL A 253 -1.74 17.04 7.78
N THR A 254 -3.05 17.21 7.70
CA THR A 254 -3.69 18.42 7.20
C THR A 254 -4.92 18.76 8.04
N ALA A 255 -5.21 20.04 8.20
CA ALA A 255 -6.43 20.52 8.86
C ALA A 255 -7.63 20.51 7.90
N ASP A 256 -7.39 20.53 6.58
CA ASP A 256 -8.43 20.52 5.54
C ASP A 256 -7.88 19.81 4.30
N LEU A 257 -8.39 18.59 4.04
CA LEU A 257 -7.98 17.77 2.91
C LEU A 257 -8.45 18.39 1.57
N GLY A 258 -9.60 19.04 1.58
CA GLY A 258 -10.17 19.65 0.39
C GLY A 258 -9.40 20.90 -0.08
N ALA A 259 -8.81 21.65 0.85
CA ALA A 259 -8.03 22.86 0.58
C ALA A 259 -6.51 22.61 0.51
N ASP A 260 -6.04 21.41 0.82
CA ASP A 260 -4.59 21.10 0.86
C ASP A 260 -3.98 21.05 -0.53
N ALA A 261 -3.11 22.01 -0.85
CA ALA A 261 -2.40 22.03 -2.13
C ALA A 261 -1.51 20.79 -2.41
N ARG A 262 -1.18 20.03 -1.36
CA ARG A 262 -0.42 18.78 -1.46
C ARG A 262 -1.30 17.60 -1.90
N ASP A 263 -2.64 17.71 -1.76
CA ASP A 263 -3.59 16.69 -2.20
C ASP A 263 -4.50 17.24 -3.31
N ARG A 264 -4.32 16.71 -4.52
CA ARG A 264 -5.12 17.06 -5.72
C ARG A 264 -6.11 15.97 -6.08
N THR A 265 -6.24 14.94 -5.24
CA THR A 265 -7.04 13.74 -5.53
C THR A 265 -8.42 13.82 -4.92
N THR A 266 -8.61 14.70 -3.93
CA THR A 266 -9.90 14.97 -3.34
C THR A 266 -10.77 15.70 -4.35
N THR A 267 -11.64 14.94 -5.01
CA THR A 267 -12.60 15.49 -5.98
C THR A 267 -13.84 15.96 -5.24
N GLY A 268 -14.62 16.87 -5.85
CA GLY A 268 -15.86 17.37 -5.28
C GLY A 268 -16.96 16.30 -5.01
N ARG A 269 -16.63 15.02 -5.16
CA ARG A 269 -17.49 13.87 -4.79
C ARG A 269 -17.18 13.33 -3.39
N SER A 270 -16.04 13.66 -2.79
CA SER A 270 -15.71 13.25 -1.43
C SER A 270 -16.60 13.98 -0.43
N GLN A 271 -17.19 13.25 0.52
CA GLN A 271 -17.98 13.80 1.63
C GLN A 271 -17.09 14.14 2.83
N VAL A 272 -15.86 13.62 2.86
CA VAL A 272 -14.93 13.74 3.97
C VAL A 272 -13.72 14.55 3.51
N THR A 273 -13.88 15.88 3.52
CA THR A 273 -12.89 16.84 3.03
C THR A 273 -12.18 17.62 4.14
N GLY A 274 -12.53 17.37 5.41
CA GLY A 274 -11.96 18.08 6.56
C GLY A 274 -10.57 17.58 6.96
N PRO A 275 -10.25 17.56 8.26
CA PRO A 275 -8.96 17.13 8.76
C PRO A 275 -8.61 15.70 8.33
N ALA A 276 -7.34 15.49 7.96
CA ALA A 276 -6.86 14.17 7.57
C ALA A 276 -5.42 13.93 8.04
N VAL A 277 -5.13 12.65 8.28
CA VAL A 277 -3.80 12.15 8.58
C VAL A 277 -3.52 10.93 7.71
N ALA A 278 -2.33 10.88 7.12
CA ALA A 278 -1.83 9.72 6.40
C ALA A 278 -0.51 9.26 7.02
N VAL A 279 -0.38 7.97 7.27
CA VAL A 279 0.86 7.36 7.78
C VAL A 279 1.35 6.29 6.81
N PRO A 280 2.68 6.15 6.63
CA PRO A 280 3.24 5.15 5.74
C PRO A 280 3.18 3.76 6.37
N LEU A 281 2.97 2.73 5.54
CA LEU A 281 3.20 1.32 5.86
C LEU A 281 4.67 1.02 5.53
N LEU A 282 5.54 0.97 6.53
CA LEU A 282 6.98 0.76 6.33
C LEU A 282 7.33 -0.72 6.49
N SER A 283 7.94 -1.31 5.47
CA SER A 283 8.54 -2.65 5.50
C SER A 283 9.99 -2.52 5.06
N GLU A 284 10.95 -2.90 5.91
CA GLU A 284 12.40 -2.90 5.63
C GLU A 284 12.87 -1.61 4.90
N GLU A 285 12.52 -0.42 5.42
CA GLU A 285 12.83 0.91 4.90
C GLU A 285 12.10 1.32 3.59
N GLN A 286 11.27 0.46 3.02
CA GLN A 286 10.45 0.81 1.86
C GLN A 286 8.98 0.94 2.24
N ALA A 287 8.32 1.99 1.74
CA ALA A 287 6.91 2.18 1.98
C ALA A 287 6.09 1.21 1.12
N ALA A 288 5.50 0.21 1.78
CA ALA A 288 4.59 -0.76 1.17
C ALA A 288 3.17 -0.20 0.93
N GLY A 289 2.91 1.07 1.32
CA GLY A 289 1.60 1.70 1.17
C GLY A 289 1.40 2.83 2.18
N SER A 290 0.14 3.17 2.46
CA SER A 290 -0.25 4.17 3.47
C SER A 290 -1.63 3.87 4.04
N ILE A 291 -1.87 4.26 5.31
CA ILE A 291 -3.20 4.34 5.91
C ILE A 291 -3.58 5.82 6.02
N ARG A 292 -4.81 6.16 5.66
CA ARG A 292 -5.38 7.50 5.84
C ARG A 292 -6.61 7.43 6.72
N LEU A 293 -6.68 8.33 7.71
CA LEU A 293 -7.89 8.68 8.42
C LEU A 293 -8.31 10.09 8.02
N SER A 294 -9.60 10.34 7.93
CA SER A 294 -10.13 11.66 7.61
C SER A 294 -11.45 11.91 8.32
N ARG A 295 -11.74 13.18 8.61
CA ARG A 295 -12.96 13.68 9.26
C ARG A 295 -13.73 14.58 8.31
N VAL A 296 -15.04 14.73 8.54
CA VAL A 296 -15.83 15.74 7.82
C VAL A 296 -15.37 17.15 8.18
N ALA A 297 -15.64 18.11 7.30
CA ALA A 297 -15.29 19.50 7.54
C ALA A 297 -15.92 20.04 8.84
N GLY A 298 -15.15 20.86 9.55
CA GLY A 298 -15.59 21.47 10.82
C GLY A 298 -15.30 20.62 12.07
N ARG A 299 -14.82 19.37 11.95
CA ARG A 299 -14.36 18.58 13.08
C ARG A 299 -12.93 18.97 13.51
N PRO A 300 -12.51 18.68 14.76
CA PRO A 300 -11.16 18.96 15.24
C PRO A 300 -10.08 18.27 14.41
N ALA A 301 -8.93 18.92 14.26
CA ALA A 301 -7.75 18.33 13.64
C ALA A 301 -7.25 17.09 14.39
N PHE A 302 -6.53 16.21 13.70
CA PHE A 302 -5.88 15.06 14.35
C PHE A 302 -4.72 15.54 15.23
N SER A 303 -4.70 15.07 16.46
CA SER A 303 -3.67 15.39 17.45
C SER A 303 -2.37 14.58 17.20
N ALA A 304 -1.28 14.99 17.83
CA ALA A 304 -0.03 14.21 17.83
C ALA A 304 -0.23 12.79 18.39
N HIS A 305 -1.17 12.64 19.34
CA HIS A 305 -1.54 11.34 19.91
C HIS A 305 -2.21 10.45 18.85
N ASP A 306 -3.18 10.97 18.08
CA ASP A 306 -3.84 10.24 16.97
C ASP A 306 -2.81 9.79 15.93
N VAL A 307 -1.84 10.64 15.59
CA VAL A 307 -0.75 10.29 14.67
C VAL A 307 0.09 9.12 15.20
N THR A 308 0.41 9.13 16.49
CA THR A 308 1.19 8.07 17.14
C THR A 308 0.40 6.75 17.15
N LEU A 309 -0.87 6.78 17.51
CA LEU A 309 -1.77 5.62 17.46
C LEU A 309 -1.85 5.03 16.05
N LEU A 310 -2.12 5.87 15.06
CA LEU A 310 -2.23 5.41 13.68
C LEU A 310 -0.91 4.84 13.14
N SER A 311 0.24 5.40 13.58
CA SER A 311 1.56 4.86 13.22
C SER A 311 1.75 3.44 13.77
N GLY A 312 1.31 3.16 14.99
CA GLY A 312 1.33 1.81 15.56
C GLY A 312 0.47 0.82 14.76
N PHE A 313 -0.71 1.23 14.29
CA PHE A 313 -1.53 0.40 13.39
C PHE A 313 -0.88 0.20 12.02
N ALA A 314 -0.22 1.22 11.51
CA ALA A 314 0.52 1.12 10.25
C ALA A 314 1.68 0.12 10.33
N GLU A 315 2.37 0.02 11.45
CA GLU A 315 3.40 -0.99 11.70
C GLU A 315 2.82 -2.41 11.69
N GLN A 316 1.64 -2.63 12.30
CA GLN A 316 0.97 -3.92 12.25
C GLN A 316 0.50 -4.29 10.84
N ALA A 317 -0.02 -3.32 10.09
CA ALA A 317 -0.40 -3.53 8.70
C ALA A 317 0.81 -3.88 7.81
N ALA A 318 1.93 -3.19 8.03
CA ALA A 318 3.18 -3.48 7.31
C ALA A 318 3.70 -4.89 7.62
N LEU A 319 3.64 -5.31 8.89
CA LEU A 319 3.99 -6.68 9.30
C LEU A 319 3.08 -7.72 8.65
N ALA A 320 1.77 -7.46 8.57
CA ALA A 320 0.81 -8.35 7.91
C ALA A 320 1.16 -8.54 6.43
N LEU A 321 1.46 -7.45 5.72
CA LEU A 321 1.87 -7.46 4.32
C LEU A 321 3.19 -8.23 4.10
N GLU A 322 4.15 -8.07 5.00
CA GLU A 322 5.43 -8.77 4.93
C GLU A 322 5.28 -10.28 5.14
N LEU A 323 4.47 -10.68 6.13
CA LEU A 323 4.19 -12.09 6.38
C LEU A 323 3.48 -12.75 5.20
N ASP A 324 2.49 -12.08 4.59
CA ASP A 324 1.81 -12.57 3.39
C ASP A 324 2.79 -12.73 2.22
N ARG A 325 3.64 -11.73 2.00
CA ARG A 325 4.67 -11.78 0.96
C ARG A 325 5.61 -12.97 1.14
N ARG A 326 6.11 -13.18 2.36
CA ARG A 326 7.00 -14.30 2.69
C ARG A 326 6.30 -15.64 2.52
N ARG A 327 5.03 -15.74 2.95
CA ARG A 327 4.23 -16.95 2.76
C ARG A 327 4.08 -17.29 1.28
N ARG A 328 3.67 -16.34 0.45
CA ARG A 328 3.54 -16.54 -1.01
C ARG A 328 4.86 -16.94 -1.65
N GLN A 329 5.97 -16.34 -1.24
CA GLN A 329 7.30 -16.72 -1.73
C GLN A 329 7.66 -18.16 -1.32
N SER A 330 7.36 -18.56 -0.08
CA SER A 330 7.60 -19.92 0.39
C SER A 330 6.77 -20.94 -0.39
N GLU A 331 5.46 -20.68 -0.58
CA GLU A 331 4.57 -21.53 -1.37
C GLU A 331 5.04 -21.68 -2.82
N GLN A 332 5.52 -20.60 -3.44
CA GLN A 332 6.11 -20.64 -4.78
C GLN A 332 7.38 -21.48 -4.84
N LEU A 333 8.28 -21.34 -3.86
CA LEU A 333 9.51 -22.11 -3.77
C LEU A 333 9.24 -23.61 -3.53
N GLU A 334 8.25 -23.93 -2.69
CA GLU A 334 7.84 -25.32 -2.45
C GLU A 334 7.24 -25.95 -3.71
N ALA A 335 6.38 -25.22 -4.42
CA ALA A 335 5.82 -25.68 -5.69
C ALA A 335 6.91 -25.92 -6.74
N LEU A 336 7.93 -25.05 -6.83
CA LEU A 336 9.07 -25.25 -7.72
C LEU A 336 9.92 -26.47 -7.33
N ARG A 337 10.20 -26.66 -6.03
CA ARG A 337 10.95 -27.81 -5.51
C ARG A 337 10.22 -29.12 -5.78
N GLU A 338 8.92 -29.16 -5.56
CA GLU A 338 8.10 -30.35 -5.82
C GLU A 338 8.08 -30.71 -7.30
N ARG A 339 7.97 -29.72 -8.19
CA ARG A 339 8.06 -29.93 -9.65
C ARG A 339 9.42 -30.49 -10.08
N ASP A 340 10.50 -29.96 -9.52
CA ASP A 340 11.86 -30.46 -9.82
C ASP A 340 12.06 -31.88 -9.27
N ARG A 341 11.43 -32.23 -8.14
CA ARG A 341 11.43 -33.57 -7.59
C ARG A 341 10.69 -34.53 -8.54
N ILE A 342 9.46 -34.18 -8.92
CA ILE A 342 8.64 -34.99 -9.84
C ILE A 342 9.36 -35.21 -11.18
N ALA A 343 9.97 -34.15 -11.73
CA ALA A 343 10.72 -34.24 -12.99
C ALA A 343 11.92 -35.21 -12.90
N ARG A 344 12.64 -35.24 -11.76
CA ARG A 344 13.74 -36.18 -11.53
C ARG A 344 13.22 -37.59 -11.34
N ASP A 345 12.18 -37.79 -10.53
CA ASP A 345 11.60 -39.09 -10.28
C ASP A 345 11.06 -39.75 -11.57
N LEU A 346 10.43 -38.94 -12.44
CA LEU A 346 9.98 -39.41 -13.77
C LEU A 346 11.15 -39.78 -14.68
N HIS A 347 12.22 -38.98 -14.67
CA HIS A 347 13.40 -39.26 -15.49
C HIS A 347 14.11 -40.52 -15.02
N ASP A 348 14.40 -40.66 -13.71
CA ASP A 348 15.30 -41.69 -13.21
C ASP A 348 14.57 -43.05 -13.03
N LEU A 349 13.31 -43.04 -12.66
CA LEU A 349 12.57 -44.28 -12.42
C LEU A 349 11.78 -44.75 -13.65
N ALA A 350 11.02 -43.85 -14.32
CA ALA A 350 10.14 -44.26 -15.39
C ALA A 350 10.91 -44.44 -16.71
N ILE A 351 11.69 -43.45 -17.13
CA ILE A 351 12.42 -43.50 -18.41
C ILE A 351 13.46 -44.64 -18.40
N GLN A 352 14.24 -44.79 -17.31
CA GLN A 352 15.26 -45.85 -17.23
C GLN A 352 14.63 -47.24 -17.25
N ARG A 353 13.51 -47.46 -16.55
CA ARG A 353 12.81 -48.79 -16.56
C ARG A 353 12.19 -49.10 -17.91
N LEU A 354 11.55 -48.13 -18.56
CA LEU A 354 10.95 -48.30 -19.87
C LEU A 354 12.02 -48.60 -20.93
N PHE A 355 13.14 -47.88 -20.86
CA PHE A 355 14.28 -48.11 -21.77
C PHE A 355 14.90 -49.49 -21.57
N ALA A 356 15.12 -49.92 -20.33
CA ALA A 356 15.64 -51.27 -20.01
C ALA A 356 14.68 -52.40 -20.48
N THR A 357 13.36 -52.17 -20.33
CA THR A 357 12.33 -53.07 -20.83
C THR A 357 12.33 -53.17 -22.34
N GLY A 358 12.44 -52.00 -23.03
CA GLY A 358 12.55 -51.94 -24.48
C GLY A 358 13.76 -52.71 -25.03
N MET A 359 14.94 -52.52 -24.38
CA MET A 359 16.17 -53.26 -24.75
C MET A 359 16.02 -54.78 -24.54
N THR A 360 15.35 -55.18 -23.44
CA THR A 360 15.10 -56.62 -23.17
C THR A 360 14.17 -57.22 -24.23
N LEU A 361 13.10 -56.53 -24.60
CA LEU A 361 12.18 -56.97 -25.66
C LEU A 361 12.88 -57.00 -27.02
N GLN A 362 13.70 -56.03 -27.35
CA GLN A 362 14.48 -55.96 -28.57
C GLN A 362 15.51 -57.10 -28.68
N SER A 363 16.12 -57.47 -27.56
CA SER A 363 17.01 -58.63 -27.51
C SER A 363 16.26 -59.95 -27.66
N ALA A 364 15.06 -60.09 -27.09
CA ALA A 364 14.23 -61.24 -27.22
C ALA A 364 13.72 -61.45 -28.69
N THR A 365 13.53 -60.38 -29.46
CA THR A 365 13.11 -60.45 -30.86
C THR A 365 14.10 -61.28 -31.70
N ARG A 366 15.40 -61.28 -31.38
CA ARG A 366 16.46 -62.01 -32.08
C ARG A 366 16.42 -63.52 -31.79
N LEU A 367 15.68 -63.97 -30.78
CA LEU A 367 15.57 -65.35 -30.34
C LEU A 367 14.25 -66.00 -30.77
N ILE A 368 13.43 -65.34 -31.52
CA ILE A 368 12.07 -65.79 -31.88
C ILE A 368 12.02 -66.22 -33.32
N ASP A 369 11.72 -67.53 -33.54
CA ASP A 369 11.58 -68.15 -34.88
C ASP A 369 10.20 -67.88 -35.53
N ARG A 370 9.22 -67.34 -34.79
CA ARG A 370 7.87 -67.06 -35.32
C ARG A 370 7.71 -65.62 -35.79
N PRO A 371 7.47 -65.36 -37.10
CA PRO A 371 7.39 -64.00 -37.65
C PRO A 371 6.29 -63.14 -37.00
N GLU A 372 5.13 -63.73 -36.71
CA GLU A 372 4.01 -63.00 -36.06
C GLU A 372 4.33 -62.51 -34.64
N ALA A 373 5.12 -63.27 -33.89
CA ALA A 373 5.55 -62.90 -32.55
C ALA A 373 6.60 -61.78 -32.59
N ALA A 374 7.53 -61.83 -33.55
CA ALA A 374 8.53 -60.78 -33.76
C ALA A 374 7.88 -59.43 -34.13
N VAL A 375 6.84 -59.45 -34.96
CA VAL A 375 6.06 -58.23 -35.33
C VAL A 375 5.33 -57.65 -34.10
N ARG A 376 4.75 -58.49 -33.24
CA ARG A 376 4.07 -58.02 -32.02
C ARG A 376 5.03 -57.40 -31.04
N ILE A 377 6.22 -57.96 -30.86
CA ILE A 377 7.25 -57.41 -29.96
C ILE A 377 7.82 -56.13 -30.55
N GLY A 378 8.03 -56.04 -31.85
CA GLY A 378 8.44 -54.81 -32.53
C GLY A 378 7.47 -53.64 -32.23
N ARG A 379 6.16 -53.89 -32.38
CA ARG A 379 5.15 -52.88 -32.01
C ARG A 379 5.21 -52.47 -30.54
N ALA A 380 5.42 -53.40 -29.63
CA ALA A 380 5.53 -53.10 -28.20
C ALA A 380 6.79 -52.24 -27.88
N VAL A 381 7.89 -52.44 -28.63
CA VAL A 381 9.09 -51.59 -28.50
C VAL A 381 8.82 -50.19 -29.05
N ASP A 382 8.13 -50.09 -30.21
CA ASP A 382 7.76 -48.79 -30.80
C ASP A 382 6.82 -48.01 -29.85
N ASP A 383 5.83 -48.69 -29.23
CA ASP A 383 4.92 -48.10 -28.25
C ASP A 383 5.66 -47.61 -26.97
N LEU A 384 6.69 -48.35 -26.53
CA LEU A 384 7.55 -47.93 -25.41
C LEU A 384 8.38 -46.68 -25.75
N ASP A 385 8.95 -46.64 -26.96
CA ASP A 385 9.74 -45.48 -27.45
C ASP A 385 8.86 -44.24 -27.59
N GLU A 386 7.62 -44.39 -28.04
CA GLU A 386 6.65 -43.30 -28.10
C GLU A 386 6.28 -42.82 -26.68
N THR A 387 6.04 -43.72 -25.76
CA THR A 387 5.77 -43.41 -24.35
C THR A 387 6.93 -42.65 -23.71
N ILE A 388 8.18 -43.08 -23.97
CA ILE A 388 9.39 -42.38 -23.48
C ILE A 388 9.45 -40.92 -24.05
N LYS A 389 9.12 -40.72 -25.32
CA LYS A 389 9.06 -39.41 -25.94
C LYS A 389 8.02 -38.52 -25.29
N ILE A 390 6.81 -39.01 -25.04
CA ILE A 390 5.73 -38.31 -24.35
C ILE A 390 6.16 -37.92 -22.92
N ILE A 391 6.74 -38.84 -22.15
CA ILE A 391 7.23 -38.56 -20.80
C ILE A 391 8.33 -37.46 -20.82
N ARG A 392 9.28 -37.54 -21.74
CA ARG A 392 10.32 -36.52 -21.90
C ARG A 392 9.75 -35.15 -22.21
N SER A 393 8.76 -35.08 -23.10
CA SER A 393 8.05 -33.83 -23.43
C SER A 393 7.33 -33.28 -22.19
N THR A 394 6.61 -34.12 -21.46
CA THR A 394 5.90 -33.72 -20.23
C THR A 394 6.86 -33.22 -19.13
N ILE A 395 8.02 -33.86 -18.95
CA ILE A 395 9.07 -33.39 -18.03
C ILE A 395 9.60 -32.02 -18.47
N PHE A 396 9.81 -31.86 -19.78
CA PHE A 396 10.26 -30.58 -20.33
C PHE A 396 9.23 -29.48 -20.07
N ASP A 397 7.94 -29.74 -20.33
CA ASP A 397 6.84 -28.80 -20.07
C ASP A 397 6.70 -28.47 -18.57
N LEU A 398 6.82 -29.47 -17.68
CA LEU A 398 6.86 -29.25 -16.24
C LEU A 398 8.02 -28.33 -15.82
N ARG A 399 9.20 -28.47 -16.39
CA ARG A 399 10.37 -27.64 -16.08
C ARG A 399 10.24 -26.21 -16.64
N THR A 400 9.55 -26.04 -17.75
CA THR A 400 9.47 -24.78 -18.48
C THR A 400 8.23 -23.93 -18.19
N ALA A 401 7.16 -24.48 -17.63
CA ALA A 401 5.91 -23.75 -17.31
C ALA A 401 6.03 -22.71 -16.16
N ALA A 402 7.23 -22.51 -15.57
CA ALA A 402 7.46 -21.59 -14.46
C ALA A 402 7.73 -20.14 -14.82
N GLN A 403 7.90 -19.81 -16.13
CA GLN A 403 8.10 -18.43 -16.58
C GLN A 403 6.85 -17.93 -17.33
N PRO A 404 6.36 -16.71 -17.03
CA PRO A 404 5.32 -16.08 -17.84
C PRO A 404 5.73 -16.06 -19.31
N ARG A 405 4.81 -16.34 -20.22
CA ARG A 405 5.09 -16.39 -21.67
C ARG A 405 5.66 -15.08 -22.24
N GLU A 406 5.40 -13.96 -21.59
CA GLU A 406 5.89 -12.63 -21.99
C GLU A 406 7.34 -12.33 -21.55
N GLU A 407 7.88 -13.10 -20.60
CA GLU A 407 9.28 -12.97 -20.12
C GLU A 407 10.19 -14.11 -20.63
N ALA A 408 9.65 -15.02 -21.44
CA ALA A 408 10.43 -16.12 -21.98
C ALA A 408 11.42 -15.58 -23.03
N GLY A 409 12.73 -15.77 -22.78
CA GLY A 409 13.78 -15.37 -23.69
C GLY A 409 13.60 -15.93 -25.13
N LEU A 410 14.26 -15.31 -26.10
CA LEU A 410 14.16 -15.68 -27.52
C LEU A 410 14.53 -17.16 -27.74
N ARG A 411 15.51 -17.68 -27.02
CA ARG A 411 15.92 -19.09 -27.09
C ARG A 411 14.76 -20.06 -26.88
N ARG A 412 13.97 -19.83 -25.87
CA ARG A 412 12.82 -20.67 -25.54
C ARG A 412 11.73 -20.56 -26.59
N ARG A 413 11.38 -19.33 -26.98
CA ARG A 413 10.35 -19.08 -28.00
C ARG A 413 10.72 -19.68 -29.36
N ALA A 414 11.99 -19.67 -29.72
CA ALA A 414 12.47 -20.31 -30.94
C ALA A 414 12.37 -21.86 -30.87
N LEU A 415 12.66 -22.47 -29.71
CA LEU A 415 12.45 -23.90 -29.47
C LEU A 415 10.97 -24.29 -29.63
N ASP A 416 10.04 -23.50 -29.10
CA ASP A 416 8.60 -23.73 -29.23
C ASP A 416 8.13 -23.67 -30.70
N VAL A 417 8.66 -22.69 -31.45
CA VAL A 417 8.36 -22.58 -32.89
C VAL A 417 8.86 -23.80 -33.67
N VAL A 418 10.09 -24.26 -33.41
CA VAL A 418 10.67 -25.42 -34.07
C VAL A 418 9.95 -26.72 -33.70
N ALA A 419 9.60 -26.90 -32.43
CA ALA A 419 8.83 -28.05 -31.95
C ALA A 419 7.46 -28.13 -32.64
N LYS A 420 6.72 -27.02 -32.69
CA LYS A 420 5.44 -26.93 -33.39
C LYS A 420 5.52 -27.18 -34.90
N ALA A 421 6.60 -26.69 -35.53
CA ALA A 421 6.83 -26.95 -36.95
C ALA A 421 7.12 -28.43 -37.22
N GLY A 422 7.73 -29.15 -36.27
CA GLY A 422 7.99 -30.58 -36.37
C GLY A 422 6.72 -31.43 -36.55
N GLU A 423 5.61 -31.04 -35.91
CA GLU A 423 4.30 -31.69 -36.07
C GLU A 423 3.81 -31.58 -37.54
N ALA A 424 3.98 -30.43 -38.15
CA ALA A 424 3.55 -30.20 -39.55
C ALA A 424 4.49 -30.82 -40.58
N LEU A 425 5.78 -30.96 -40.27
CA LEU A 425 6.81 -31.54 -41.12
C LEU A 425 6.84 -33.07 -41.05
N GLY A 426 6.36 -33.70 -39.99
CA GLY A 426 6.45 -35.13 -39.75
C GLY A 426 7.85 -35.60 -39.27
N PHE A 427 8.78 -34.67 -39.05
CA PHE A 427 10.10 -34.91 -38.49
C PHE A 427 10.55 -33.71 -37.67
N ALA A 428 11.46 -33.89 -36.71
CA ALA A 428 11.98 -32.83 -35.86
C ALA A 428 13.09 -32.05 -36.57
N PRO A 429 12.93 -30.73 -36.85
CA PRO A 429 14.02 -29.91 -37.35
C PRO A 429 15.14 -29.77 -36.32
N SER A 430 16.41 -29.71 -36.73
CA SER A 430 17.52 -29.38 -35.83
C SER A 430 17.52 -27.88 -35.55
N LEU A 431 17.84 -27.51 -34.30
CA LEU A 431 18.01 -26.11 -33.90
C LEU A 431 19.34 -25.94 -33.17
N ARG A 432 20.19 -25.08 -33.69
CA ARG A 432 21.44 -24.65 -33.10
C ARG A 432 21.42 -23.16 -32.85
N MET A 433 21.82 -22.75 -31.64
CA MET A 433 21.88 -21.34 -31.24
C MET A 433 23.27 -21.04 -30.65
N ASP A 434 23.94 -20.07 -31.24
CA ASP A 434 25.29 -19.65 -30.85
C ASP A 434 25.26 -18.15 -30.48
N GLY A 435 25.91 -17.78 -29.35
CA GLY A 435 26.00 -16.40 -28.85
C GLY A 435 24.94 -16.02 -27.80
N PRO A 436 24.89 -14.74 -27.37
CA PRO A 436 24.05 -14.23 -26.30
C PRO A 436 22.61 -13.95 -26.78
N VAL A 437 21.89 -15.01 -27.15
CA VAL A 437 20.55 -14.95 -27.80
C VAL A 437 19.50 -14.28 -26.92
N ASP A 438 19.58 -14.43 -25.59
CA ASP A 438 18.55 -13.93 -24.68
C ASP A 438 18.87 -12.56 -24.07
N THR A 439 20.13 -12.12 -24.13
CA THR A 439 20.59 -10.89 -23.44
C THR A 439 20.82 -9.72 -24.40
N ASP A 440 21.30 -9.97 -25.62
CA ASP A 440 21.80 -8.91 -26.50
C ASP A 440 20.81 -8.54 -27.61
N ILE A 441 19.81 -9.40 -27.90
CA ILE A 441 18.82 -9.13 -28.93
C ILE A 441 17.69 -8.25 -28.37
N PRO A 442 17.44 -7.05 -28.95
CA PRO A 442 16.29 -6.23 -28.58
C PRO A 442 14.98 -6.97 -28.80
N ALA A 443 13.97 -6.71 -27.94
CA ALA A 443 12.66 -7.37 -28.00
C ALA A 443 11.99 -7.25 -29.38
N GLU A 444 12.10 -6.11 -30.04
CA GLU A 444 11.59 -5.88 -31.40
C GLU A 444 12.27 -6.80 -32.44
N THR A 445 13.59 -6.91 -32.37
CA THR A 445 14.36 -7.82 -33.25
C THR A 445 14.01 -9.27 -32.99
N ALA A 446 13.80 -9.66 -31.71
CA ALA A 446 13.38 -11.01 -31.34
C ALA A 446 12.03 -11.40 -31.96
N GLU A 447 11.05 -10.49 -31.99
CA GLU A 447 9.76 -10.71 -32.67
C GLU A 447 9.93 -10.94 -34.17
N HIS A 448 10.81 -10.20 -34.83
CA HIS A 448 11.10 -10.39 -36.24
C HIS A 448 11.79 -11.72 -36.52
N VAL A 449 12.75 -12.14 -35.69
CA VAL A 449 13.43 -13.45 -35.79
C VAL A 449 12.40 -14.59 -35.71
N LEU A 450 11.50 -14.56 -34.71
CA LEU A 450 10.48 -15.60 -34.54
C LEU A 450 9.48 -15.64 -35.69
N ALA A 451 9.07 -14.49 -36.21
CA ALA A 451 8.18 -14.41 -37.33
C ALA A 451 8.83 -14.98 -38.63
N VAL A 452 10.12 -14.69 -38.87
CA VAL A 452 10.87 -15.22 -40.01
C VAL A 452 11.09 -16.72 -39.85
N LEU A 453 11.45 -17.21 -38.67
CA LEU A 453 11.62 -18.63 -38.37
C LEU A 453 10.31 -19.40 -38.61
N THR A 454 9.19 -18.88 -38.11
CA THR A 454 7.86 -19.49 -38.31
C THR A 454 7.49 -19.59 -39.77
N GLU A 455 7.69 -18.51 -40.53
CA GLU A 455 7.37 -18.47 -41.96
C GLU A 455 8.29 -19.39 -42.78
N ALA A 456 9.60 -19.41 -42.49
CA ALA A 456 10.55 -20.27 -43.16
C ALA A 456 10.23 -21.77 -42.99
N LEU A 457 9.96 -22.19 -41.74
CA LEU A 457 9.57 -23.58 -41.42
C LEU A 457 8.20 -23.95 -42.02
N SER A 458 7.24 -23.00 -42.00
CA SER A 458 5.94 -23.19 -42.67
C SER A 458 6.09 -23.40 -44.19
N ASN A 459 7.01 -22.67 -44.83
CA ASN A 459 7.31 -22.83 -46.25
C ASN A 459 7.97 -24.18 -46.52
N THR A 460 8.86 -24.66 -45.68
CA THR A 460 9.43 -26.00 -45.76
C THR A 460 8.34 -27.06 -45.67
N ALA A 461 7.42 -26.96 -44.69
CA ALA A 461 6.33 -27.92 -44.51
C ALA A 461 5.38 -27.97 -45.73
N ARG A 462 5.04 -26.82 -46.32
CA ARG A 462 4.06 -26.73 -47.41
C ARG A 462 4.62 -27.02 -48.78
N HIS A 463 5.90 -26.72 -49.03
CA HIS A 463 6.44 -26.63 -50.38
C HIS A 463 7.68 -27.49 -50.65
N ALA A 464 8.48 -27.81 -49.61
CA ALA A 464 9.77 -28.42 -49.84
C ALA A 464 9.74 -29.93 -50.01
N ARG A 465 8.75 -30.68 -49.48
CA ARG A 465 8.78 -32.15 -49.39
C ARG A 465 10.11 -32.65 -48.81
N ALA A 466 10.61 -31.92 -47.79
CA ALA A 466 11.89 -32.22 -47.16
C ALA A 466 11.78 -33.39 -46.20
N HIS A 467 12.90 -34.05 -45.93
CA HIS A 467 13.07 -35.07 -44.91
C HIS A 467 13.97 -34.58 -43.77
N ARG A 468 14.62 -33.44 -43.95
CA ARG A 468 15.50 -32.79 -42.98
C ARG A 468 15.39 -31.27 -43.10
N ALA A 469 15.40 -30.59 -41.96
CA ALA A 469 15.51 -29.13 -41.87
C ALA A 469 16.48 -28.77 -40.74
N ASP A 470 17.41 -27.88 -41.02
CA ASP A 470 18.43 -27.41 -40.08
C ASP A 470 18.24 -25.91 -39.88
N VAL A 471 18.09 -25.50 -38.61
CA VAL A 471 17.95 -24.10 -38.21
C VAL A 471 19.19 -23.69 -37.38
N THR A 472 19.80 -22.58 -37.76
CA THR A 472 20.91 -21.98 -37.00
C THR A 472 20.61 -20.50 -36.73
N LEU A 473 20.69 -20.10 -35.45
CA LEU A 473 20.59 -18.71 -35.01
C LEU A 473 21.91 -18.30 -34.38
N THR A 474 22.63 -17.38 -34.98
CA THR A 474 23.93 -16.88 -34.50
C THR A 474 23.82 -15.40 -34.14
N VAL A 475 24.33 -15.03 -32.96
CA VAL A 475 24.35 -13.66 -32.47
C VAL A 475 25.80 -13.26 -32.17
N ALA A 476 26.27 -12.25 -32.92
CA ALA A 476 27.56 -11.61 -32.76
C ALA A 476 27.39 -10.10 -33.01
N ASP A 477 28.08 -9.52 -33.98
CA ASP A 477 27.84 -8.13 -34.43
C ASP A 477 26.51 -8.02 -35.22
N GLU A 478 26.03 -9.13 -35.71
CA GLU A 478 24.76 -9.28 -36.42
C GLU A 478 23.96 -10.47 -35.87
N VAL A 479 22.65 -10.41 -36.00
CA VAL A 479 21.75 -11.55 -35.77
C VAL A 479 21.56 -12.25 -37.13
N VAL A 480 22.00 -13.50 -37.23
CA VAL A 480 21.92 -14.31 -38.44
C VAL A 480 21.04 -15.54 -38.19
N LEU A 481 19.89 -15.60 -38.83
CA LEU A 481 19.02 -16.77 -38.85
C LEU A 481 19.19 -17.50 -40.18
N THR A 482 19.59 -18.77 -40.15
CA THR A 482 19.70 -19.63 -41.29
C THR A 482 18.74 -20.81 -41.17
N VAL A 483 17.92 -21.04 -42.18
CA VAL A 483 17.04 -22.21 -42.29
C VAL A 483 17.38 -22.93 -43.60
N THR A 484 17.75 -24.21 -43.50
CA THR A 484 18.13 -25.04 -44.63
C THR A 484 17.28 -26.31 -44.66
N ASP A 485 16.67 -26.63 -45.78
CA ASP A 485 15.96 -27.91 -46.04
C ASP A 485 16.66 -28.71 -47.13
N ASP A 486 16.40 -30.04 -47.18
CA ASP A 486 16.88 -30.97 -48.17
C ASP A 486 15.82 -31.31 -49.27
N GLY A 487 14.77 -30.47 -49.39
CA GLY A 487 13.64 -30.74 -50.26
C GLY A 487 13.88 -30.48 -51.76
N VAL A 488 12.79 -30.34 -52.50
CA VAL A 488 12.84 -30.14 -53.98
C VAL A 488 13.44 -28.79 -54.39
N GLY A 489 13.60 -27.85 -53.44
CA GLY A 489 14.08 -26.51 -53.69
C GLY A 489 13.04 -25.62 -54.38
N LEU A 490 13.29 -24.32 -54.36
CA LEU A 490 12.43 -23.33 -54.98
C LEU A 490 12.82 -23.18 -56.47
N PRO A 491 11.83 -22.94 -57.43
CA PRO A 491 12.11 -22.68 -58.82
C PRO A 491 13.06 -21.49 -59.04
N CYS A 492 13.90 -21.51 -60.09
CA CYS A 492 14.90 -20.46 -60.37
C CYS A 492 14.32 -19.06 -60.62
N ALA A 493 13.05 -18.90 -60.90
CA ALA A 493 12.37 -17.62 -61.09
C ALA A 493 10.95 -17.66 -60.51
N PRO A 494 10.78 -17.72 -59.18
CA PRO A 494 9.44 -17.56 -58.61
C PRO A 494 9.09 -16.08 -58.59
N LYS A 495 7.84 -15.73 -58.92
CA LYS A 495 7.22 -14.52 -58.39
C LYS A 495 7.28 -14.64 -56.87
N ASP A 496 7.98 -13.69 -56.20
CA ASP A 496 8.07 -13.69 -54.74
C ASP A 496 6.65 -13.80 -54.17
N GLY A 497 6.32 -14.94 -53.59
CA GLY A 497 5.07 -15.10 -52.83
C GLY A 497 5.10 -14.17 -51.64
N SER A 498 3.94 -13.85 -51.11
CA SER A 498 3.79 -12.90 -49.97
C SER A 498 4.71 -13.22 -48.78
N GLY A 499 5.01 -14.49 -48.49
CA GLY A 499 5.87 -14.91 -47.35
C GLY A 499 7.34 -14.51 -47.54
N LEU A 500 7.93 -14.75 -48.72
CA LEU A 500 9.33 -14.36 -49.00
C LEU A 500 9.51 -12.83 -49.01
N ALA A 501 8.52 -12.11 -49.59
CA ALA A 501 8.53 -10.65 -49.58
C ALA A 501 8.42 -10.08 -48.15
N ASN A 502 7.60 -10.69 -47.30
CA ASN A 502 7.47 -10.30 -45.90
C ASN A 502 8.76 -10.55 -45.12
N MET A 503 9.42 -11.70 -45.27
CA MET A 503 10.69 -11.98 -44.61
C MET A 503 11.77 -10.99 -45.01
N ARG A 504 11.85 -10.63 -46.33
CA ARG A 504 12.81 -9.62 -46.82
C ARG A 504 12.47 -8.23 -46.31
N GLY A 505 11.19 -7.85 -46.29
CA GLY A 505 10.73 -6.57 -45.75
C GLY A 505 11.10 -6.41 -44.27
N ARG A 506 10.95 -7.47 -43.46
CA ARG A 506 11.34 -7.47 -42.04
C ARG A 506 12.85 -7.27 -41.83
N ALA A 507 13.70 -7.86 -42.71
CA ALA A 507 15.13 -7.59 -42.67
C ALA A 507 15.43 -6.12 -43.00
N GLY A 508 14.80 -5.58 -44.04
CA GLY A 508 14.97 -4.18 -44.47
C GLY A 508 14.56 -3.17 -43.40
N LEU A 509 13.48 -3.42 -42.64
CA LEU A 509 13.06 -2.57 -41.51
C LEU A 509 14.13 -2.44 -40.43
N LEU A 510 14.94 -3.47 -40.24
CA LEU A 510 16.04 -3.51 -39.23
C LEU A 510 17.42 -3.18 -39.87
N GLY A 511 17.46 -2.66 -41.08
CA GLY A 511 18.70 -2.30 -41.79
C GLY A 511 19.53 -3.50 -42.26
N GLY A 512 18.93 -4.67 -42.36
CA GLY A 512 19.54 -5.92 -42.78
C GLY A 512 19.08 -6.41 -44.14
N GLY A 513 19.31 -7.69 -44.44
CA GLY A 513 18.96 -8.32 -45.71
C GLY A 513 18.63 -9.81 -45.59
N MET A 514 18.08 -10.35 -46.64
CA MET A 514 17.78 -11.78 -46.76
C MET A 514 18.32 -12.31 -48.09
N THR A 515 19.06 -13.41 -48.03
CA THR A 515 19.51 -14.16 -49.22
C THR A 515 18.83 -15.53 -49.27
N ARG A 516 18.71 -16.06 -50.47
CA ARG A 516 18.18 -17.37 -50.76
C ARG A 516 19.15 -18.11 -51.68
N GLU A 517 19.53 -19.29 -51.32
CA GLU A 517 20.50 -20.11 -52.00
C GLU A 517 19.97 -21.51 -52.22
N ARG A 518 20.47 -22.19 -53.25
CA ARG A 518 20.24 -23.62 -53.44
C ARG A 518 21.55 -24.36 -53.11
N PRO A 519 21.60 -25.14 -52.00
CA PRO A 519 22.77 -25.93 -51.66
C PRO A 519 23.14 -26.96 -52.74
N GLU A 520 24.43 -27.37 -52.79
CA GLU A 520 24.92 -28.36 -53.76
C GLU A 520 24.19 -29.72 -53.63
N GLY A 521 23.64 -30.05 -52.46
CA GLY A 521 22.85 -31.26 -52.22
C GLY A 521 21.35 -31.15 -52.55
N GLY A 522 20.86 -30.04 -53.13
CA GLY A 522 19.44 -29.75 -53.31
C GLY A 522 18.82 -28.99 -52.15
N GLY A 523 17.49 -28.76 -52.20
CA GLY A 523 16.77 -28.03 -51.16
C GLY A 523 16.84 -26.51 -51.27
N THR A 524 16.50 -25.84 -50.17
CA THR A 524 16.54 -24.38 -50.04
C THR A 524 17.29 -23.96 -48.78
N ARG A 525 18.13 -22.93 -48.92
CA ARG A 525 18.74 -22.22 -47.78
C ARG A 525 18.29 -20.77 -47.79
N ILE A 526 17.68 -20.35 -46.70
CA ILE A 526 17.31 -18.96 -46.41
C ILE A 526 18.28 -18.44 -45.34
N VAL A 527 18.93 -17.31 -45.62
CA VAL A 527 19.80 -16.61 -44.68
C VAL A 527 19.23 -15.21 -44.48
N TRP A 528 18.77 -14.94 -43.30
CA TRP A 528 18.23 -13.66 -42.85
C TRP A 528 19.21 -13.01 -41.88
N ARG A 529 19.62 -11.76 -42.14
CA ARG A 529 20.66 -11.05 -41.33
C ARG A 529 20.17 -9.67 -41.01
N VAL A 530 20.42 -9.23 -39.73
CA VAL A 530 20.17 -7.86 -39.29
C VAL A 530 21.28 -7.44 -38.34
N PRO A 531 21.72 -6.16 -38.34
CA PRO A 531 22.71 -5.67 -37.40
C PRO A 531 22.15 -5.70 -35.97
N LEU A 532 22.97 -6.05 -34.99
CA LEU A 532 22.58 -6.10 -33.59
C LEU A 532 22.34 -4.69 -33.02
N ARG A 533 23.02 -3.66 -33.55
CA ARG A 533 22.82 -2.24 -33.23
C ARG A 533 22.35 -1.50 -34.48
N ALA A 534 21.30 -0.68 -34.33
CA ALA A 534 20.85 0.17 -35.45
C ALA A 534 22.01 1.10 -35.87
N PRO A 535 22.22 1.29 -37.19
CA PRO A 535 23.20 2.25 -37.68
C PRO A 535 22.71 3.66 -37.33
N GLY A 536 23.27 4.28 -36.23
CA GLY A 536 22.90 5.65 -35.88
C GLY A 536 23.10 6.10 -34.42
N THR A 537 23.53 5.27 -33.49
CA THR A 537 23.87 5.70 -32.12
C THR A 537 25.36 5.59 -31.83
N GLY A 538 26.14 6.46 -32.50
CA GLY A 538 27.49 6.80 -32.05
C GLY A 538 27.39 7.64 -30.76
N PRO A 539 28.36 7.55 -29.84
CA PRO A 539 28.36 8.39 -28.65
C PRO A 539 28.49 9.85 -29.06
N VAL A 540 27.48 10.65 -28.71
CA VAL A 540 27.58 12.11 -28.75
C VAL A 540 28.69 12.47 -27.76
N GLY A 541 29.84 12.91 -28.30
CA GLY A 541 30.98 13.38 -27.55
C GLY A 541 30.55 14.53 -26.62
N GLN A 542 30.84 14.37 -25.36
CA GLN A 542 30.89 15.48 -24.41
C GLN A 542 32.02 16.40 -24.82
N GLY A 543 31.67 17.61 -25.29
CA GLY A 543 32.52 18.78 -25.39
C GLY A 543 32.06 19.80 -24.33
#